data_73fb19d4b438625abc291fc736de1beb
#
_entry.id   73fb19d4b438625abc291fc736de1beb
#
_cell.length_a   1.000
_cell.length_b   1.000
_cell.length_c   1.000
_cell.angle_alpha   90.00
_cell.angle_beta   90.00
_cell.angle_gamma   90.00
#
_symmetry.space_group_name_H-M   'P 1'
#
loop_
_entity.id
_entity.type
_entity.pdbx_description
1 polymer ?
#
loop_
_entity_poly.entity_id
_entity_poly.type
_entity_poly.pdbx_seq_one_letter_code
_entity_poly.pdbx_strand_id
1 'polypeptide(L)'
;MLIVETIARIRREHFIKGKTIKEIARDLKVSRNTVRKVLRSGETSFEYERQVQPRPKLGRWAVELDGLLAANAAKSAREQLTLIRIFEELRGRGYDGGYDAVRRYARRWSKERGQSTAAAYVPLSFAPGEAYQFDWSHEVVLLSGTTVMVKAAHVRLCHSRMLFVRAYPRETQEMVFDAHDRAFALFKGTCTRGIYNNMKTAVETIFVGKGRLYNRRFLQMCSHYLVDPVACTPASGWEKGQVENQVGLVRERFFTPRLRFKNLDELNAWLLDKCIAYAKAHRHPELVWKCSKPNAPNSFPMPAASTASMR
;
A
#
# COMPACT_ATOMS: atom_id res chain seq x y z
N MET A 1 1.92 6.13 -33.55
CA MET A 1 2.20 7.56 -33.45
C MET A 1 3.44 7.86 -34.28
N LEU A 2 3.42 8.87 -35.15
CA LEU A 2 4.60 9.27 -35.93
C LEU A 2 5.47 10.15 -35.03
N ILE A 3 6.73 9.72 -34.83
CA ILE A 3 7.70 10.47 -34.04
C ILE A 3 8.16 11.69 -34.86
N VAL A 4 8.41 12.82 -34.21
CA VAL A 4 8.84 14.08 -34.84
C VAL A 4 10.01 13.88 -35.80
N GLU A 5 10.97 13.03 -35.43
CA GLU A 5 12.12 12.64 -36.26
C GLU A 5 11.71 11.98 -37.59
N THR A 6 10.69 11.13 -37.57
CA THR A 6 10.18 10.48 -38.77
C THR A 6 9.52 11.50 -39.71
N ILE A 7 8.82 12.48 -39.18
CA ILE A 7 8.22 13.57 -39.95
C ILE A 7 9.30 14.40 -40.62
N ALA A 8 10.32 14.79 -39.87
CA ALA A 8 11.47 15.54 -40.38
C ALA A 8 12.22 14.76 -41.47
N ARG A 9 12.39 13.45 -41.29
CA ARG A 9 13.05 12.56 -42.25
C ARG A 9 12.26 12.44 -43.56
N ILE A 10 10.94 12.26 -43.48
CA ILE A 10 10.05 12.23 -44.68
C ILE A 10 10.21 13.52 -45.49
N ARG A 11 10.18 14.68 -44.84
CA ARG A 11 10.34 15.97 -45.52
C ARG A 11 11.70 16.13 -46.14
N ARG A 12 12.78 15.76 -45.45
CA ARG A 12 14.15 15.81 -45.93
C ARG A 12 14.36 14.92 -47.15
N GLU A 13 13.86 13.68 -47.12
CA GLU A 13 13.96 12.74 -48.21
C GLU A 13 13.20 13.23 -49.47
N HIS A 14 12.07 13.93 -49.30
CA HIS A 14 11.28 14.47 -50.39
C HIS A 14 11.85 15.78 -50.93
N PHE A 15 12.00 16.80 -50.08
CA PHE A 15 12.33 18.17 -50.54
C PHE A 15 13.80 18.39 -50.82
N ILE A 16 14.70 17.65 -50.14
CA ILE A 16 16.15 17.80 -50.33
C ILE A 16 16.69 16.73 -51.27
N LYS A 17 16.28 15.47 -51.10
CA LYS A 17 16.81 14.35 -51.86
C LYS A 17 15.95 13.98 -53.10
N GLY A 18 14.83 14.64 -53.36
CA GLY A 18 13.98 14.42 -54.51
C GLY A 18 13.28 13.06 -54.59
N LYS A 19 13.25 12.28 -53.49
CA LYS A 19 12.66 10.95 -53.50
C LYS A 19 11.14 11.01 -53.70
N THR A 20 10.61 10.03 -54.38
CA THR A 20 9.17 9.87 -54.61
C THR A 20 8.46 9.35 -53.36
N ILE A 21 7.15 9.64 -53.24
CA ILE A 21 6.32 9.14 -52.12
C ILE A 21 6.39 7.62 -51.98
N LYS A 22 6.52 6.90 -53.11
CA LYS A 22 6.60 5.44 -53.15
C LYS A 22 7.91 4.93 -52.55
N GLU A 23 9.01 5.57 -52.83
CA GLU A 23 10.34 5.24 -52.31
C GLU A 23 10.41 5.54 -50.81
N ILE A 24 9.97 6.73 -50.37
CA ILE A 24 9.94 7.13 -48.98
C ILE A 24 9.07 6.16 -48.15
N ALA A 25 7.89 5.79 -48.67
CA ALA A 25 7.00 4.85 -47.99
C ALA A 25 7.64 3.47 -47.79
N ARG A 26 8.41 2.99 -48.78
CA ARG A 26 9.14 1.73 -48.70
C ARG A 26 10.33 1.79 -47.75
N ASP A 27 11.16 2.83 -47.88
CA ASP A 27 12.37 3.02 -47.10
C ASP A 27 12.10 3.20 -45.60
N LEU A 28 11.04 3.92 -45.27
CA LEU A 28 10.65 4.19 -43.87
C LEU A 28 9.57 3.26 -43.35
N LYS A 29 9.12 2.28 -44.14
CA LYS A 29 8.06 1.31 -43.78
C LYS A 29 6.77 2.00 -43.29
N VAL A 30 6.40 3.11 -43.88
CA VAL A 30 5.16 3.86 -43.58
C VAL A 30 4.19 3.83 -44.76
N SER A 31 2.90 4.07 -44.50
CA SER A 31 1.91 4.09 -45.59
C SER A 31 2.11 5.30 -46.50
N ARG A 32 1.81 5.14 -47.79
CA ARG A 32 1.83 6.26 -48.76
C ARG A 32 0.93 7.41 -48.32
N ASN A 33 -0.20 7.10 -47.70
CA ASN A 33 -1.11 8.10 -47.17
C ASN A 33 -0.49 8.90 -46.01
N THR A 34 0.30 8.23 -45.18
CA THR A 34 1.07 8.88 -44.10
C THR A 34 2.09 9.86 -44.69
N VAL A 35 2.85 9.45 -45.71
CA VAL A 35 3.82 10.33 -46.40
C VAL A 35 3.11 11.53 -47.00
N ARG A 36 1.99 11.33 -47.74
CA ARG A 36 1.18 12.43 -48.31
C ARG A 36 0.68 13.40 -47.25
N LYS A 37 0.19 12.87 -46.09
CA LYS A 37 -0.29 13.70 -44.99
C LYS A 37 0.83 14.59 -44.44
N VAL A 38 2.02 14.01 -44.20
CA VAL A 38 3.20 14.74 -43.69
C VAL A 38 3.67 15.83 -44.67
N LEU A 39 3.64 15.55 -45.97
CA LEU A 39 4.08 16.51 -46.99
C LEU A 39 3.08 17.65 -47.20
N ARG A 40 1.77 17.41 -47.02
CA ARG A 40 0.70 18.40 -47.17
C ARG A 40 0.48 19.27 -45.93
N SER A 41 0.79 18.73 -44.72
CA SER A 41 0.63 19.47 -43.48
C SER A 41 1.91 20.20 -43.13
N GLY A 42 1.80 21.41 -42.58
CA GLY A 42 2.93 22.14 -41.99
C GLY A 42 3.31 21.67 -40.58
N GLU A 43 2.54 20.72 -40.01
CA GLU A 43 2.64 20.32 -38.60
C GLU A 43 3.88 19.48 -38.31
N THR A 44 4.50 19.75 -37.19
CA THR A 44 5.71 19.04 -36.69
C THR A 44 5.38 17.81 -35.84
N SER A 45 4.13 17.67 -35.39
CA SER A 45 3.60 16.52 -34.66
C SER A 45 2.20 16.18 -35.14
N PHE A 46 1.85 14.88 -35.09
CA PHE A 46 0.48 14.44 -35.34
C PHE A 46 -0.03 13.75 -34.10
N GLU A 47 -0.95 14.37 -33.39
CA GLU A 47 -1.71 13.76 -32.33
C GLU A 47 -3.02 13.22 -32.87
N TYR A 48 -3.35 11.98 -32.51
CA TYR A 48 -4.63 11.39 -32.87
C TYR A 48 -5.57 11.53 -31.69
N GLU A 49 -6.34 12.61 -31.69
CA GLU A 49 -7.44 12.76 -30.72
C GLU A 49 -8.70 12.11 -31.29
N ARG A 50 -9.11 11.04 -30.63
CA ARG A 50 -10.38 10.40 -30.94
C ARG A 50 -11.50 11.14 -30.21
N GLN A 51 -12.16 12.08 -30.85
CA GLN A 51 -13.23 12.89 -30.27
C GLN A 51 -14.41 12.04 -29.79
N VAL A 52 -14.73 10.97 -30.51
CA VAL A 52 -15.82 10.06 -30.14
C VAL A 52 -15.30 8.62 -30.10
N GLN A 53 -15.37 8.00 -28.93
CA GLN A 53 -15.08 6.58 -28.78
C GLN A 53 -16.39 5.81 -28.71
N PRO A 54 -16.73 5.00 -29.74
CA PRO A 54 -17.97 4.23 -29.74
C PRO A 54 -18.00 3.25 -28.57
N ARG A 55 -19.13 3.17 -27.90
CA ARG A 55 -19.38 2.26 -26.76
C ARG A 55 -20.58 1.37 -27.06
N PRO A 56 -20.43 0.39 -27.97
CA PRO A 56 -21.58 -0.32 -28.54
C PRO A 56 -22.45 -1.04 -27.50
N LYS A 57 -21.85 -1.57 -26.43
CA LYS A 57 -22.56 -2.29 -25.36
C LYS A 57 -22.96 -1.40 -24.18
N LEU A 58 -22.07 -0.50 -23.76
CA LEU A 58 -22.29 0.32 -22.57
C LEU A 58 -23.10 1.59 -22.83
N GLY A 59 -23.12 2.08 -24.07
CA GLY A 59 -23.73 3.40 -24.42
C GLY A 59 -25.17 3.54 -23.95
N ARG A 60 -26.01 2.54 -24.19
CA ARG A 60 -27.41 2.51 -23.74
C ARG A 60 -27.59 2.45 -22.23
N TRP A 61 -26.57 1.98 -21.50
CA TRP A 61 -26.56 1.83 -20.06
C TRP A 61 -25.88 2.98 -19.31
N ALA A 62 -25.39 3.99 -20.05
CA ALA A 62 -24.62 5.08 -19.47
C ALA A 62 -25.41 5.87 -18.42
N VAL A 63 -26.66 6.22 -18.70
CA VAL A 63 -27.54 6.97 -17.79
C VAL A 63 -27.81 6.18 -16.52
N GLU A 64 -28.07 4.89 -16.66
CA GLU A 64 -28.36 4.01 -15.52
C GLU A 64 -27.12 3.77 -14.65
N LEU A 65 -25.94 3.58 -15.27
CA LEU A 65 -24.68 3.47 -14.58
C LEU A 65 -24.31 4.79 -13.88
N ASP A 66 -24.57 5.94 -14.48
CA ASP A 66 -24.40 7.26 -13.84
C ASP A 66 -25.28 7.40 -12.58
N GLY A 67 -26.53 6.95 -12.64
CA GLY A 67 -27.41 6.93 -11.49
C GLY A 67 -26.89 6.03 -10.35
N LEU A 68 -26.43 4.83 -10.68
CA LEU A 68 -25.85 3.91 -9.71
C LEU A 68 -24.57 4.47 -9.07
N LEU A 69 -23.68 5.04 -9.87
CA LEU A 69 -22.44 5.65 -9.37
C LEU A 69 -22.72 6.88 -8.51
N ALA A 70 -23.68 7.74 -8.90
CA ALA A 70 -24.06 8.91 -8.12
C ALA A 70 -24.72 8.54 -6.78
N ALA A 71 -25.67 7.61 -6.80
CA ALA A 71 -26.32 7.10 -5.58
C ALA A 71 -25.31 6.42 -4.64
N ASN A 72 -24.32 5.70 -5.20
CA ASN A 72 -23.26 5.09 -4.41
C ASN A 72 -22.31 6.13 -3.80
N ALA A 73 -21.96 7.17 -4.54
CA ALA A 73 -21.07 8.23 -4.07
C ALA A 73 -21.70 9.08 -2.94
N ALA A 74 -23.03 9.16 -2.88
CA ALA A 74 -23.77 9.86 -1.82
C ALA A 74 -23.82 9.09 -0.49
N LYS A 75 -23.47 7.79 -0.49
CA LYS A 75 -23.47 6.96 0.73
C LYS A 75 -22.22 7.19 1.57
N SER A 76 -22.30 6.86 2.87
CA SER A 76 -21.11 6.84 3.74
C SER A 76 -20.08 5.82 3.23
N ALA A 77 -18.80 6.04 3.48
CA ALA A 77 -17.71 5.17 3.00
C ALA A 77 -17.89 3.68 3.37
N ARG A 78 -18.55 3.38 4.50
CA ARG A 78 -18.84 2.01 4.95
C ARG A 78 -20.00 1.34 4.19
N GLU A 79 -20.87 2.12 3.59
CA GLU A 79 -22.07 1.66 2.88
C GLU A 79 -21.86 1.68 1.35
N GLN A 80 -20.74 2.22 0.89
CA GLN A 80 -20.43 2.25 -0.53
C GLN A 80 -20.19 0.84 -1.07
N LEU A 81 -20.88 0.55 -2.17
CA LEU A 81 -20.68 -0.69 -2.91
C LEU A 81 -19.37 -0.63 -3.68
N THR A 82 -18.70 -1.76 -3.75
CA THR A 82 -17.56 -1.91 -4.66
C THR A 82 -18.01 -1.86 -6.12
N LEU A 83 -17.10 -1.49 -7.00
CA LEU A 83 -17.42 -1.43 -8.43
C LEU A 83 -17.85 -2.79 -9.01
N ILE A 84 -17.39 -3.89 -8.43
CA ILE A 84 -17.84 -5.25 -8.80
C ILE A 84 -19.33 -5.42 -8.47
N ARG A 85 -19.74 -4.99 -7.29
CA ARG A 85 -21.18 -5.08 -6.90
C ARG A 85 -22.08 -4.19 -7.77
N ILE A 86 -21.61 -3.00 -8.15
CA ILE A 86 -22.33 -2.13 -9.10
C ILE A 86 -22.43 -2.80 -10.48
N PHE A 87 -21.38 -3.49 -10.91
CA PHE A 87 -21.40 -4.26 -12.15
C PHE A 87 -22.38 -5.44 -12.08
N GLU A 88 -22.42 -6.18 -10.96
CA GLU A 88 -23.38 -7.27 -10.74
C GLU A 88 -24.82 -6.76 -10.76
N GLU A 89 -25.09 -5.62 -10.13
CA GLU A 89 -26.40 -4.97 -10.15
C GLU A 89 -26.79 -4.56 -11.59
N LEU A 90 -25.87 -3.97 -12.34
CA LEU A 90 -26.10 -3.61 -13.74
C LEU A 90 -26.37 -4.85 -14.60
N ARG A 91 -25.67 -5.96 -14.33
CA ARG A 91 -25.95 -7.25 -14.99
C ARG A 91 -27.32 -7.80 -14.64
N GLY A 92 -27.74 -7.69 -13.39
CA GLY A 92 -29.09 -8.07 -12.94
C GLY A 92 -30.20 -7.30 -13.69
N ARG A 93 -29.89 -6.09 -14.16
CA ARG A 93 -30.81 -5.28 -14.97
C ARG A 93 -30.74 -5.58 -16.46
N GLY A 94 -29.87 -6.52 -16.90
CA GLY A 94 -29.75 -6.98 -18.27
C GLY A 94 -28.54 -6.49 -19.05
N TYR A 95 -27.54 -5.92 -18.38
CA TYR A 95 -26.28 -5.55 -19.04
C TYR A 95 -25.48 -6.79 -19.47
N ASP A 96 -25.17 -6.91 -20.75
CA ASP A 96 -24.47 -8.05 -21.37
C ASP A 96 -22.98 -7.79 -21.67
N GLY A 97 -22.47 -6.63 -21.25
CA GLY A 97 -21.08 -6.25 -21.48
C GLY A 97 -20.12 -6.73 -20.38
N GLY A 98 -18.81 -6.55 -20.60
CA GLY A 98 -17.76 -6.94 -19.67
C GLY A 98 -17.50 -5.89 -18.57
N TYR A 99 -16.96 -6.37 -17.45
CA TYR A 99 -16.56 -5.55 -16.30
C TYR A 99 -15.59 -4.41 -16.65
N ASP A 100 -14.60 -4.66 -17.54
CA ASP A 100 -13.62 -3.64 -17.92
C ASP A 100 -14.23 -2.41 -18.59
N ALA A 101 -15.36 -2.55 -19.27
CA ALA A 101 -16.06 -1.41 -19.86
C ALA A 101 -16.66 -0.52 -18.75
N VAL A 102 -17.30 -1.14 -17.74
CA VAL A 102 -17.84 -0.46 -16.55
C VAL A 102 -16.73 0.20 -15.76
N ARG A 103 -15.61 -0.50 -15.52
CA ARG A 103 -14.44 0.02 -14.81
C ARG A 103 -13.85 1.26 -15.47
N ARG A 104 -13.65 1.24 -16.80
CA ARG A 104 -13.15 2.40 -17.57
C ARG A 104 -14.14 3.57 -17.52
N TYR A 105 -15.42 3.27 -17.59
CA TYR A 105 -16.48 4.28 -17.48
C TYR A 105 -16.48 4.96 -16.11
N ALA A 106 -16.50 4.18 -15.04
CA ALA A 106 -16.49 4.67 -13.67
C ALA A 106 -15.27 5.55 -13.36
N ARG A 107 -14.07 5.16 -13.85
CA ARG A 107 -12.86 5.99 -13.72
C ARG A 107 -13.00 7.36 -14.39
N ARG A 108 -13.58 7.40 -15.59
CA ARG A 108 -13.81 8.65 -16.30
C ARG A 108 -14.85 9.50 -15.58
N TRP A 109 -15.96 8.90 -15.17
CA TRP A 109 -17.02 9.54 -14.41
C TRP A 109 -16.50 10.21 -13.12
N SER A 110 -15.66 9.53 -12.35
CA SER A 110 -15.03 10.09 -11.14
C SER A 110 -14.11 11.27 -11.49
N LYS A 111 -13.35 11.18 -12.58
CA LYS A 111 -12.46 12.26 -13.03
C LYS A 111 -13.23 13.50 -13.47
N GLU A 112 -14.32 13.34 -14.23
CA GLU A 112 -15.15 14.43 -14.76
C GLU A 112 -15.87 15.20 -13.64
N ARG A 113 -16.20 14.56 -12.52
CA ARG A 113 -16.88 15.19 -11.36
C ARG A 113 -15.94 15.78 -10.31
N GLY A 114 -14.65 15.86 -10.59
CA GLY A 114 -13.67 16.45 -9.67
C GLY A 114 -13.53 15.66 -8.35
N GLN A 115 -14.14 14.47 -8.24
CA GLN A 115 -13.98 13.56 -7.10
C GLN A 115 -12.63 12.85 -7.08
N SER A 116 -11.75 13.15 -8.01
CA SER A 116 -10.34 12.90 -7.90
C SER A 116 -9.68 13.95 -7.00
N THR A 117 -10.11 14.04 -5.76
CA THR A 117 -9.14 14.23 -4.70
C THR A 117 -8.43 12.87 -4.55
N ALA A 118 -7.65 12.51 -5.54
CA ALA A 118 -6.40 11.88 -5.23
C ALA A 118 -5.70 12.91 -4.34
N ALA A 119 -5.91 12.84 -3.04
CA ALA A 119 -5.00 13.43 -2.08
C ALA A 119 -3.64 13.06 -2.62
N ALA A 120 -2.83 14.06 -2.99
CA ALA A 120 -1.55 13.81 -3.58
C ALA A 120 -0.83 12.87 -2.61
N TYR A 121 -0.73 11.60 -2.97
CA TYR A 121 -0.03 10.62 -2.15
C TYR A 121 1.44 11.00 -2.29
N VAL A 122 1.90 11.78 -1.34
CA VAL A 122 3.32 12.05 -1.17
C VAL A 122 3.86 10.78 -0.51
N PRO A 123 4.64 9.96 -1.24
CA PRO A 123 5.25 8.78 -0.65
C PRO A 123 6.08 9.22 0.56
N LEU A 124 5.78 8.69 1.74
CA LEU A 124 6.60 8.92 2.91
C LEU A 124 7.96 8.28 2.66
N SER A 125 8.97 9.11 2.44
CA SER A 125 10.37 8.70 2.33
C SER A 125 11.03 8.86 3.70
N PHE A 126 11.76 7.83 4.12
CA PHE A 126 12.47 7.80 5.40
C PHE A 126 13.94 7.44 5.15
N ALA A 127 14.84 8.11 5.84
CA ALA A 127 16.26 7.76 5.83
C ALA A 127 16.51 6.42 6.54
N PRO A 128 17.64 5.73 6.28
CA PRO A 128 18.04 4.53 7.02
C PRO A 128 18.07 4.79 8.53
N GLY A 129 17.39 3.96 9.31
CA GLY A 129 17.33 4.08 10.77
C GLY A 129 16.50 5.26 11.30
N GLU A 130 15.78 5.98 10.45
CA GLU A 130 14.97 7.12 10.87
C GLU A 130 13.75 6.69 11.67
N ALA A 131 12.95 5.75 11.13
CA ALA A 131 11.70 5.40 11.78
C ALA A 131 11.30 3.94 11.59
N TYR A 132 10.52 3.45 12.54
CA TYR A 132 9.71 2.25 12.40
C TYR A 132 8.24 2.55 12.72
N GLN A 133 7.34 1.68 12.27
CA GLN A 133 5.91 1.72 12.59
C GLN A 133 5.53 0.47 13.38
N PHE A 134 4.66 0.66 14.37
CA PHE A 134 4.09 -0.40 15.21
C PHE A 134 2.57 -0.45 15.06
N ASP A 135 2.02 -1.66 14.95
CA ASP A 135 0.57 -1.90 14.99
C ASP A 135 0.22 -3.27 15.55
N TRP A 136 -1.06 -3.41 15.94
CA TRP A 136 -1.68 -4.66 16.30
C TRP A 136 -2.64 -5.14 15.20
N SER A 137 -2.69 -6.46 14.99
CA SER A 137 -3.80 -7.09 14.28
C SER A 137 -4.38 -8.26 15.06
N HIS A 138 -5.59 -8.65 14.71
CA HIS A 138 -6.28 -9.78 15.32
C HIS A 138 -6.35 -10.89 14.29
N GLU A 139 -5.76 -12.04 14.63
CA GLU A 139 -5.69 -13.18 13.73
C GLU A 139 -6.24 -14.44 14.39
N VAL A 140 -6.89 -15.28 13.60
CA VAL A 140 -7.51 -16.51 14.09
C VAL A 140 -6.64 -17.71 13.73
N VAL A 141 -6.23 -18.48 14.74
CA VAL A 141 -5.40 -19.66 14.59
C VAL A 141 -5.99 -20.85 15.34
N LEU A 142 -5.53 -22.07 15.05
CA LEU A 142 -5.80 -23.24 15.86
C LEU A 142 -4.59 -23.54 16.73
N LEU A 143 -4.77 -23.53 18.05
CA LEU A 143 -3.76 -23.95 19.04
C LEU A 143 -4.28 -25.19 19.75
N SER A 144 -3.53 -26.30 19.67
CA SER A 144 -3.95 -27.62 20.23
C SER A 144 -5.38 -28.02 19.84
N GLY A 145 -5.77 -27.73 18.57
CA GLY A 145 -7.10 -28.04 18.07
C GLY A 145 -8.21 -27.04 18.42
N THR A 146 -7.93 -26.06 19.29
CA THR A 146 -8.89 -25.03 19.69
C THR A 146 -8.70 -23.78 18.84
N THR A 147 -9.79 -23.21 18.33
CA THR A 147 -9.76 -21.93 17.60
C THR A 147 -9.57 -20.78 18.58
N VAL A 148 -8.46 -20.05 18.44
CA VAL A 148 -8.08 -18.95 19.31
C VAL A 148 -7.84 -17.69 18.50
N MET A 149 -8.29 -16.55 19.00
CA MET A 149 -7.93 -15.24 18.46
C MET A 149 -6.65 -14.77 19.16
N VAL A 150 -5.56 -14.63 18.41
CA VAL A 150 -4.31 -14.08 18.88
C VAL A 150 -4.16 -12.61 18.45
N LYS A 151 -3.37 -11.87 19.23
CA LYS A 151 -2.99 -10.49 18.93
C LYS A 151 -1.61 -10.52 18.30
N ALA A 152 -1.52 -10.14 17.03
CA ALA A 152 -0.25 -10.08 16.34
C ALA A 152 0.33 -8.67 16.39
N ALA A 153 1.50 -8.53 17.02
CA ALA A 153 2.27 -7.30 17.00
C ALA A 153 3.06 -7.22 15.70
N HIS A 154 2.97 -6.10 15.04
CA HIS A 154 3.69 -5.80 13.81
C HIS A 154 4.68 -4.67 14.06
N VAL A 155 5.94 -4.89 13.72
CA VAL A 155 6.96 -3.83 13.67
C VAL A 155 7.52 -3.78 12.26
N ARG A 156 7.57 -2.60 11.66
CA ARG A 156 8.06 -2.39 10.31
C ARG A 156 9.06 -1.26 10.24
N LEU A 157 10.25 -1.52 9.73
CA LEU A 157 11.21 -0.48 9.39
C LEU A 157 10.69 0.34 8.19
N CYS A 158 10.63 1.66 8.34
CA CYS A 158 10.05 2.53 7.32
C CYS A 158 10.91 2.63 6.07
N HIS A 159 12.24 2.58 6.19
CA HIS A 159 13.17 2.64 5.07
C HIS A 159 13.28 1.27 4.37
N SER A 160 13.83 0.28 5.05
CA SER A 160 14.11 -1.05 4.44
C SER A 160 12.88 -1.92 4.21
N ARG A 161 11.73 -1.54 4.75
CA ARG A 161 10.47 -2.31 4.71
C ARG A 161 10.57 -3.66 5.41
N MET A 162 11.65 -3.93 6.14
CA MET A 162 11.81 -5.14 6.91
C MET A 162 10.72 -5.24 7.97
N LEU A 163 10.13 -6.41 8.07
CA LEU A 163 8.99 -6.66 8.96
C LEU A 163 9.36 -7.66 10.06
N PHE A 164 8.75 -7.47 11.23
CA PHE A 164 8.71 -8.41 12.32
C PHE A 164 7.27 -8.61 12.76
N VAL A 165 6.89 -9.85 13.04
CA VAL A 165 5.55 -10.22 13.49
C VAL A 165 5.66 -11.24 14.62
N ARG A 166 4.90 -11.04 15.69
CA ARG A 166 4.83 -11.96 16.82
C ARG A 166 3.41 -12.01 17.39
N ALA A 167 2.95 -13.20 17.69
CA ALA A 167 1.63 -13.44 18.24
C ALA A 167 1.65 -13.47 19.78
N TYR A 168 0.60 -12.89 20.37
CA TYR A 168 0.39 -12.79 21.81
C TYR A 168 -1.05 -13.15 22.17
N PRO A 169 -1.33 -13.57 23.41
CA PRO A 169 -2.71 -13.83 23.85
C PRO A 169 -3.50 -12.55 24.09
N ARG A 170 -2.84 -11.43 24.37
CA ARG A 170 -3.47 -10.13 24.75
C ARG A 170 -2.66 -8.95 24.18
N GLU A 171 -3.18 -7.74 24.38
CA GLU A 171 -2.49 -6.48 24.08
C GLU A 171 -2.14 -5.76 25.40
N THR A 172 -1.19 -6.30 26.17
CA THR A 172 -0.71 -5.65 27.39
C THR A 172 0.56 -4.85 27.12
N GLN A 173 0.95 -4.03 28.08
CA GLN A 173 2.16 -3.21 28.00
C GLN A 173 3.43 -4.08 27.93
N GLU A 174 3.47 -5.16 28.71
CA GLU A 174 4.55 -6.14 28.70
C GLU A 174 4.72 -6.77 27.32
N MET A 175 3.62 -7.07 26.64
CA MET A 175 3.65 -7.64 25.30
C MET A 175 4.12 -6.63 24.26
N VAL A 176 3.81 -5.34 24.43
CA VAL A 176 4.40 -4.27 23.61
C VAL A 176 5.91 -4.24 23.80
N PHE A 177 6.39 -4.32 25.05
CA PHE A 177 7.83 -4.26 25.35
C PHE A 177 8.56 -5.48 24.81
N ASP A 178 8.05 -6.71 25.03
CA ASP A 178 8.60 -7.94 24.45
C ASP A 178 8.65 -7.89 22.92
N ALA A 179 7.60 -7.34 22.29
CA ALA A 179 7.58 -7.20 20.83
C ALA A 179 8.68 -6.27 20.32
N HIS A 180 8.93 -5.15 21.01
CA HIS A 180 10.00 -4.22 20.64
C HIS A 180 11.38 -4.82 20.86
N ASP A 181 11.61 -5.45 22.01
CA ASP A 181 12.87 -6.12 22.33
C ASP A 181 13.26 -7.14 21.26
N ARG A 182 12.33 -8.03 20.92
CA ARG A 182 12.56 -9.06 19.89
C ARG A 182 12.68 -8.49 18.49
N ALA A 183 11.93 -7.45 18.16
CA ALA A 183 12.04 -6.79 16.87
C ALA A 183 13.42 -6.13 16.71
N PHE A 184 13.87 -5.41 17.74
CA PHE A 184 15.18 -4.74 17.73
C PHE A 184 16.34 -5.74 17.73
N ALA A 185 16.18 -6.88 18.42
CA ALA A 185 17.14 -7.98 18.33
C ALA A 185 17.24 -8.54 16.89
N LEU A 186 16.08 -8.76 16.21
CA LEU A 186 16.07 -9.20 14.81
C LEU A 186 16.69 -8.16 13.87
N PHE A 187 16.36 -6.88 14.06
CA PHE A 187 16.87 -5.78 13.25
C PHE A 187 18.32 -5.41 13.56
N LYS A 188 18.86 -5.94 14.65
CA LYS A 188 20.21 -5.65 15.16
C LYS A 188 20.43 -4.16 15.43
N GLY A 189 19.40 -3.49 15.94
CA GLY A 189 19.43 -2.08 16.28
C GLY A 189 18.06 -1.45 16.40
N THR A 190 18.04 -0.14 16.66
CA THR A 190 16.84 0.69 16.83
C THR A 190 16.81 1.82 15.81
N CYS A 191 15.63 2.43 15.63
CA CYS A 191 15.47 3.67 14.88
C CYS A 191 15.40 4.87 15.86
N THR A 192 15.58 6.06 15.33
CA THR A 192 15.45 7.29 16.13
C THR A 192 14.00 7.57 16.50
N ARG A 193 13.04 7.11 15.71
CA ARG A 193 11.62 7.44 15.85
C ARG A 193 10.74 6.19 15.75
N GLY A 194 9.79 6.05 16.68
CA GLY A 194 8.75 5.03 16.66
C GLY A 194 7.39 5.64 16.38
N ILE A 195 6.72 5.19 15.33
CA ILE A 195 5.40 5.68 14.93
C ILE A 195 4.34 4.69 15.42
N TYR A 196 3.42 5.19 16.25
CA TYR A 196 2.42 4.38 16.95
C TYR A 196 1.00 4.83 16.64
N ASN A 197 0.07 3.92 16.70
CA ASN A 197 -1.34 4.27 16.82
C ASN A 197 -1.62 4.82 18.23
N ASN A 198 -2.78 5.44 18.42
CA ASN A 198 -3.24 5.90 19.73
C ASN A 198 -3.71 4.69 20.59
N MET A 199 -2.83 3.71 20.77
CA MET A 199 -3.14 2.51 21.56
C MET A 199 -3.08 2.82 23.06
N LYS A 200 -4.04 2.30 23.82
CA LYS A 200 -4.18 2.53 25.27
C LYS A 200 -2.94 2.10 26.08
N THR A 201 -2.16 1.17 25.56
CA THR A 201 -0.92 0.70 26.19
C THR A 201 0.24 1.70 26.10
N ALA A 202 0.16 2.66 25.17
CA ALA A 202 1.18 3.70 24.97
C ALA A 202 0.69 5.11 25.36
N VAL A 203 -0.57 5.43 25.07
CA VAL A 203 -1.14 6.77 25.21
C VAL A 203 -2.23 6.78 26.28
N GLU A 204 -2.07 7.63 27.31
CA GLU A 204 -3.05 7.82 28.37
C GLU A 204 -4.12 8.86 27.96
N THR A 205 -3.67 9.96 27.37
CA THR A 205 -4.56 11.05 26.97
C THR A 205 -4.20 11.58 25.58
N ILE A 206 -5.23 11.82 24.79
CA ILE A 206 -5.13 12.38 23.45
C ILE A 206 -5.62 13.82 23.50
N PHE A 207 -4.75 14.77 23.18
CA PHE A 207 -5.11 16.18 23.03
C PHE A 207 -5.42 16.52 21.57
N VAL A 208 -5.94 17.69 21.31
CA VAL A 208 -6.19 18.18 19.96
C VAL A 208 -4.85 18.29 19.19
N GLY A 209 -4.83 17.81 17.96
CA GLY A 209 -3.62 17.76 17.12
C GLY A 209 -2.69 16.59 17.50
N LYS A 210 -1.38 16.86 17.58
CA LYS A 210 -0.34 15.84 17.86
C LYS A 210 0.03 15.70 19.34
N GLY A 211 -0.53 16.51 20.23
CA GLY A 211 -0.28 16.43 21.67
C GLY A 211 -0.76 15.10 22.26
N ARG A 212 0.10 14.42 23.02
CA ARG A 212 -0.20 13.16 23.70
C ARG A 212 0.40 13.14 25.09
N LEU A 213 -0.33 12.54 26.01
CA LEU A 213 0.23 12.11 27.28
C LEU A 213 0.51 10.61 27.17
N TYR A 214 1.78 10.27 27.12
CA TYR A 214 2.21 8.87 27.04
C TYR A 214 2.30 8.25 28.43
N ASN A 215 2.03 6.96 28.50
CA ASN A 215 2.24 6.19 29.73
C ASN A 215 3.72 6.23 30.14
N ARG A 216 3.97 6.42 31.45
CA ARG A 216 5.32 6.57 32.00
C ARG A 216 6.22 5.36 31.70
N ARG A 217 5.71 4.13 31.83
CA ARG A 217 6.49 2.91 31.54
C ARG A 217 6.80 2.78 30.06
N PHE A 218 5.86 3.19 29.20
CA PHE A 218 6.09 3.24 27.76
C PHE A 218 7.21 4.24 27.40
N LEU A 219 7.22 5.43 28.03
CA LEU A 219 8.30 6.39 27.86
C LEU A 219 9.65 5.86 28.40
N GLN A 220 9.65 5.09 29.47
CA GLN A 220 10.87 4.45 29.99
C GLN A 220 11.44 3.47 28.96
N MET A 221 10.60 2.64 28.32
CA MET A 221 11.03 1.75 27.24
C MET A 221 11.59 2.57 26.05
N CYS A 222 10.88 3.60 25.60
CA CYS A 222 11.35 4.46 24.52
C CYS A 222 12.70 5.11 24.85
N SER A 223 12.85 5.61 26.08
CA SER A 223 14.11 6.20 26.57
C SER A 223 15.24 5.18 26.62
N HIS A 224 14.97 3.94 27.07
CA HIS A 224 15.95 2.87 27.10
C HIS A 224 16.52 2.56 25.71
N TYR A 225 15.65 2.51 24.69
CA TYR A 225 16.05 2.27 23.31
C TYR A 225 16.44 3.53 22.53
N LEU A 226 16.44 4.69 23.16
CA LEU A 226 16.70 6.00 22.54
C LEU A 226 15.78 6.27 21.34
N VAL A 227 14.50 5.99 21.51
CA VAL A 227 13.46 6.16 20.49
C VAL A 227 12.53 7.29 20.87
N ASP A 228 12.26 8.23 19.96
CA ASP A 228 11.24 9.24 20.12
C ASP A 228 9.86 8.67 19.70
N PRO A 229 8.90 8.56 20.63
CA PRO A 229 7.57 8.08 20.28
C PRO A 229 6.75 9.17 19.57
N VAL A 230 6.20 8.84 18.40
CA VAL A 230 5.32 9.70 17.63
C VAL A 230 3.98 9.00 17.45
N ALA A 231 2.91 9.58 18.01
CA ALA A 231 1.56 9.07 17.77
C ALA A 231 0.99 9.66 16.48
N CYS A 232 0.30 8.83 15.70
CA CYS A 232 -0.42 9.29 14.53
C CYS A 232 -1.52 10.29 14.90
N THR A 233 -1.78 11.24 14.02
CA THR A 233 -2.93 12.13 14.14
C THR A 233 -4.21 11.28 14.07
N PRO A 234 -5.23 11.54 14.91
CA PRO A 234 -6.50 10.83 14.82
C PRO A 234 -7.08 10.93 13.40
N ALA A 235 -7.60 9.83 12.88
CA ALA A 235 -8.16 9.69 11.54
C ALA A 235 -7.19 9.91 10.35
N SER A 236 -5.88 9.98 10.58
CA SER A 236 -4.86 10.16 9.53
C SER A 236 -4.19 8.84 9.15
N GLY A 237 -4.93 7.93 8.52
CA GLY A 237 -4.42 6.61 8.07
C GLY A 237 -3.22 6.71 7.13
N TRP A 238 -3.05 7.84 6.40
CA TRP A 238 -1.90 8.04 5.52
C TRP A 238 -0.54 8.12 6.25
N GLU A 239 -0.52 8.56 7.52
CA GLU A 239 0.72 8.59 8.33
C GLU A 239 1.23 7.17 8.66
N LYS A 240 0.36 6.17 8.58
CA LYS A 240 0.60 4.79 8.98
C LYS A 240 0.45 3.77 7.85
N GLY A 241 0.22 4.22 6.64
CA GLY A 241 -0.11 3.36 5.49
C GLY A 241 0.88 2.21 5.22
N GLN A 242 2.12 2.31 5.70
CA GLN A 242 3.11 1.23 5.51
C GLN A 242 2.82 0.01 6.38
N VAL A 243 2.50 0.18 7.67
CA VAL A 243 2.22 -0.96 8.55
C VAL A 243 0.82 -1.51 8.33
N GLU A 244 -0.16 -0.69 7.94
CA GLU A 244 -1.49 -1.15 7.55
C GLU A 244 -1.41 -2.08 6.33
N ASN A 245 -0.63 -1.71 5.32
CA ASN A 245 -0.33 -2.57 4.18
C ASN A 245 0.40 -3.87 4.61
N GLN A 246 1.26 -3.80 5.63
CA GLN A 246 1.91 -4.99 6.19
C GLN A 246 0.90 -5.91 6.85
N VAL A 247 -0.05 -5.41 7.63
CA VAL A 247 -1.10 -6.23 8.26
C VAL A 247 -1.86 -7.03 7.20
N GLY A 248 -2.28 -6.40 6.11
CA GLY A 248 -2.91 -7.09 4.98
C GLY A 248 -2.01 -8.17 4.37
N LEU A 249 -0.78 -7.84 4.05
CA LEU A 249 0.21 -8.76 3.48
C LEU A 249 0.49 -9.95 4.40
N VAL A 250 0.67 -9.71 5.70
CA VAL A 250 0.94 -10.76 6.69
C VAL A 250 -0.27 -11.68 6.85
N ARG A 251 -1.49 -11.12 6.88
CA ARG A 251 -2.72 -11.92 6.93
C ARG A 251 -2.84 -12.85 5.74
N GLU A 252 -2.62 -12.34 4.53
CA GLU A 252 -2.71 -13.16 3.31
C GLU A 252 -1.61 -14.21 3.20
N ARG A 253 -0.37 -13.85 3.54
CA ARG A 253 0.79 -14.72 3.29
C ARG A 253 1.17 -15.60 4.46
N PHE A 254 0.91 -15.16 5.71
CA PHE A 254 1.31 -15.90 6.90
C PHE A 254 0.11 -16.54 7.58
N PHE A 255 -1.05 -15.89 7.68
CA PHE A 255 -2.20 -16.41 8.38
C PHE A 255 -3.27 -17.07 7.49
N THR A 256 -3.07 -17.07 6.19
CA THR A 256 -3.96 -17.75 5.23
C THR A 256 -3.19 -18.81 4.44
N PRO A 257 -3.64 -20.09 4.41
CA PRO A 257 -4.79 -20.66 5.12
C PRO A 257 -4.59 -20.67 6.64
N ARG A 258 -5.70 -20.89 7.41
CA ARG A 258 -5.67 -20.85 8.88
C ARG A 258 -4.56 -21.75 9.46
N LEU A 259 -3.68 -21.15 10.25
CA LEU A 259 -2.55 -21.82 10.85
C LEU A 259 -2.96 -22.79 11.96
N ARG A 260 -2.17 -23.85 12.14
CA ARG A 260 -2.37 -24.89 13.16
C ARG A 260 -1.03 -25.17 13.86
N PHE A 261 -0.98 -24.96 15.16
CA PHE A 261 0.20 -25.20 15.99
C PHE A 261 -0.20 -25.81 17.34
N LYS A 262 0.75 -26.37 18.06
CA LYS A 262 0.49 -26.90 19.41
C LYS A 262 0.35 -25.76 20.42
N ASN A 263 1.18 -24.74 20.31
CA ASN A 263 1.21 -23.62 21.27
C ASN A 263 1.68 -22.33 20.59
N LEU A 264 1.67 -21.23 21.35
CA LEU A 264 2.11 -19.92 20.89
C LEU A 264 3.61 -19.87 20.58
N ASP A 265 4.44 -20.67 21.26
CA ASP A 265 5.88 -20.66 21.04
C ASP A 265 6.24 -21.25 19.67
N GLU A 266 5.62 -22.37 19.31
CA GLU A 266 5.75 -22.93 17.96
C GLU A 266 5.27 -21.95 16.87
N LEU A 267 4.11 -21.32 17.10
CA LEU A 267 3.59 -20.29 16.18
C LEU A 267 4.60 -19.15 16.03
N ASN A 268 5.16 -18.67 17.13
CA ASN A 268 6.08 -17.54 17.14
C ASN A 268 7.45 -17.89 16.53
N ALA A 269 7.96 -19.09 16.73
CA ALA A 269 9.15 -19.58 16.05
C ALA A 269 8.92 -19.61 14.52
N TRP A 270 7.81 -20.16 14.09
CA TRP A 270 7.43 -20.19 12.68
C TRP A 270 7.24 -18.79 12.08
N LEU A 271 6.58 -17.85 12.79
CA LEU A 271 6.41 -16.47 12.36
C LEU A 271 7.76 -15.77 12.18
N LEU A 272 8.71 -15.98 13.09
CA LEU A 272 10.05 -15.43 13.00
C LEU A 272 10.77 -15.95 11.74
N ASP A 273 10.71 -17.25 11.48
CA ASP A 273 11.30 -17.87 10.29
C ASP A 273 10.67 -17.30 9.00
N LYS A 274 9.35 -17.08 9.00
CA LYS A 274 8.65 -16.45 7.88
C LYS A 274 9.08 -15.00 7.66
N CYS A 275 9.26 -14.22 8.73
CA CYS A 275 9.78 -12.86 8.62
C CYS A 275 11.18 -12.83 8.01
N ILE A 276 12.08 -13.71 8.45
CA ILE A 276 13.44 -13.84 7.93
C ILE A 276 13.43 -14.28 6.46
N ALA A 277 12.65 -15.32 6.13
CA ALA A 277 12.53 -15.83 4.77
C ALA A 277 11.95 -14.77 3.82
N TYR A 278 10.91 -14.04 4.28
CA TYR A 278 10.32 -12.95 3.52
C TYR A 278 11.34 -11.84 3.23
N ALA A 279 12.09 -11.42 4.24
CA ALA A 279 13.13 -10.40 4.07
C ALA A 279 14.25 -10.82 3.11
N LYS A 280 14.65 -12.10 3.12
CA LYS A 280 15.65 -12.66 2.18
C LYS A 280 15.13 -12.70 0.73
N ALA A 281 13.84 -13.03 0.54
CA ALA A 281 13.22 -13.16 -0.79
C ALA A 281 12.88 -11.81 -1.43
N HIS A 282 12.61 -10.78 -0.63
CA HIS A 282 12.17 -9.47 -1.10
C HIS A 282 13.25 -8.42 -0.84
N ARG A 283 14.23 -8.34 -1.73
CA ARG A 283 15.24 -7.28 -1.69
C ARG A 283 14.58 -5.94 -1.96
N HIS A 284 14.69 -5.01 -1.02
CA HIS A 284 14.29 -3.62 -1.27
C HIS A 284 15.30 -2.97 -2.23
N PRO A 285 14.85 -2.14 -3.21
CA PRO A 285 15.76 -1.47 -4.14
C PRO A 285 16.79 -0.56 -3.45
N GLU A 286 16.48 -0.03 -2.29
CA GLU A 286 17.41 0.73 -1.46
C GLU A 286 18.05 -0.21 -0.43
N LEU A 287 19.15 -0.81 -0.82
CA LEU A 287 19.88 -1.82 -0.08
C LEU A 287 20.60 -1.27 1.16
N VAL A 288 19.98 -1.16 2.31
CA VAL A 288 20.74 -1.24 3.58
C VAL A 288 19.92 -1.87 4.70
N TRP A 289 20.35 -3.05 5.13
CA TRP A 289 19.87 -3.81 6.30
C TRP A 289 20.30 -3.19 7.65
N LYS A 290 20.68 -1.93 7.72
CA LYS A 290 21.28 -1.37 8.92
C LYS A 290 20.32 -0.37 9.56
N CYS A 291 19.88 -0.65 10.78
CA CYS A 291 19.56 0.40 11.71
C CYS A 291 20.81 1.27 11.92
N SER A 292 20.64 2.57 11.97
CA SER A 292 21.77 3.53 12.11
C SER A 292 22.50 3.44 13.46
N LYS A 293 21.94 2.71 14.42
CA LYS A 293 22.51 2.50 15.75
C LYS A 293 22.85 1.02 15.93
N PRO A 294 24.11 0.60 15.77
CA PRO A 294 24.54 -0.80 15.79
C PRO A 294 24.45 -1.47 17.18
N ASN A 295 24.28 -0.72 18.24
CA ASN A 295 24.18 -1.25 19.59
C ASN A 295 22.80 -0.90 20.18
N ALA A 296 21.79 -1.76 19.93
CA ALA A 296 20.63 -1.77 20.82
C ALA A 296 21.12 -2.08 22.23
N PRO A 297 20.73 -1.30 23.25
CA PRO A 297 21.02 -1.67 24.64
C PRO A 297 20.46 -3.07 24.93
N ASN A 298 20.96 -3.73 25.99
CA ASN A 298 20.41 -4.99 26.46
C ASN A 298 18.90 -4.91 26.64
N SER A 299 18.23 -6.05 26.54
CA SER A 299 16.77 -6.16 26.64
C SER A 299 16.18 -5.26 27.71
N PHE A 300 15.05 -4.60 27.42
CA PHE A 300 14.37 -3.76 28.39
C PHE A 300 13.95 -4.62 29.60
N PRO A 301 14.29 -4.23 30.85
CA PRO A 301 14.00 -5.02 32.02
C PRO A 301 12.48 -5.18 32.19
N MET A 302 12.01 -6.40 31.96
CA MET A 302 10.62 -6.76 32.20
C MET A 302 10.39 -6.83 33.72
N PRO A 303 9.25 -6.34 34.23
CA PRO A 303 8.91 -6.58 35.62
C PRO A 303 8.81 -8.07 35.86
N ALA A 304 9.33 -8.54 37.02
CA ALA A 304 9.15 -9.90 37.43
C ALA A 304 7.68 -10.30 37.31
N ALA A 305 7.41 -11.41 36.62
CA ALA A 305 6.06 -11.92 36.49
C ALA A 305 5.45 -12.03 37.87
N SER A 306 4.44 -11.25 38.18
CA SER A 306 3.64 -11.44 39.37
C SER A 306 3.05 -12.84 39.26
N THR A 307 3.55 -13.75 40.10
CA THR A 307 2.97 -15.06 40.33
C THR A 307 1.64 -14.86 41.07
N ALA A 308 0.67 -14.27 40.37
CA ALA A 308 -0.72 -14.32 40.79
C ALA A 308 -1.19 -15.74 40.53
N SER A 309 -1.13 -16.54 41.60
CA SER A 309 -1.77 -17.85 41.76
C SER A 309 -3.13 -17.85 41.08
N MET A 310 -3.28 -18.69 40.05
CA MET A 310 -4.61 -19.13 39.63
C MET A 310 -5.22 -19.92 40.79
N ARG A 311 -6.18 -19.36 41.45
CA ARG A 311 -7.25 -20.06 42.15
C ARG A 311 -8.56 -19.75 41.44
#